data_b81c52da9bd310342dda04cbc9f15f17
#
_entry.id   b81c52da9bd310342dda04cbc9f15f17
#
_cell.length_a   1.000
_cell.length_b   1.000
_cell.length_c   1.000
_cell.angle_alpha   90.00
_cell.angle_beta   90.00
_cell.angle_gamma   90.00
#
_symmetry.space_group_name_H-M   'P 1'
#
loop_
_entity.id
_entity.type
_entity.pdbx_description
1 polymer ?
#
loop_
_entity_poly.entity_id
_entity_poly.type
_entity_poly.pdbx_seq_one_letter_code
_entity_poly.pdbx_strand_id
1 'polypeptide(L)'
;MDIIKLPYTSYLDLSVKDFSEFIQNELLKEKVPRDSWHDDIGDNIYYYLERYFIKQDIKYDEHINDELLDLLCDSIWEYLNLL
;
A
#
# COMPACT_ATOMS: atom_id res chain seq x y z
N MET A 1 -4.93 9.49 -8.82
CA MET A 1 -6.01 8.51 -8.68
C MET A 1 -6.05 8.04 -7.23
N ASP A 2 -7.17 8.25 -6.54
CA ASP A 2 -7.25 7.89 -5.11
C ASP A 2 -7.73 6.45 -4.90
N ILE A 3 -8.52 5.91 -5.83
CA ILE A 3 -9.10 4.57 -5.71
C ILE A 3 -8.48 3.64 -6.75
N ILE A 4 -7.99 2.50 -6.31
CA ILE A 4 -7.44 1.46 -7.18
C ILE A 4 -8.28 0.21 -7.00
N LYS A 5 -8.80 -0.34 -8.10
CA LYS A 5 -9.54 -1.60 -8.07
C LYS A 5 -8.58 -2.78 -8.05
N LEU A 6 -8.79 -3.68 -7.11
CA LEU A 6 -7.98 -4.89 -6.99
C LEU A 6 -8.76 -6.05 -7.63
N PRO A 7 -8.26 -6.60 -8.75
CA PRO A 7 -9.03 -7.57 -9.55
C PRO A 7 -9.33 -8.88 -8.85
N TYR A 8 -8.56 -9.24 -7.84
CA TYR A 8 -8.69 -10.53 -7.17
C TYR A 8 -9.47 -10.46 -5.86
N THR A 9 -9.89 -9.28 -5.44
CA THR A 9 -10.60 -9.11 -4.18
C THR A 9 -12.06 -8.73 -4.40
N SER A 10 -12.67 -9.22 -5.47
CA SER A 10 -14.11 -9.15 -5.72
C SER A 10 -14.68 -7.74 -5.54
N TYR A 11 -14.26 -6.81 -6.38
CA TYR A 11 -14.85 -5.46 -6.44
C TYR A 11 -14.47 -4.54 -5.29
N LEU A 12 -13.44 -4.88 -4.53
CA LEU A 12 -12.95 -3.97 -3.51
C LEU A 12 -12.10 -2.88 -4.13
N ASP A 13 -12.45 -1.65 -3.80
CA ASP A 13 -11.66 -0.49 -4.17
C ASP A 13 -10.69 -0.19 -3.03
N LEU A 14 -9.42 -0.05 -3.37
CA LEU A 14 -8.41 0.35 -2.39
C LEU A 14 -8.30 1.87 -2.41
N SER A 15 -8.58 2.53 -1.29
CA SER A 15 -8.33 3.95 -1.15
C SER A 15 -6.83 4.18 -0.96
N VAL A 16 -6.20 4.86 -1.90
CA VAL A 16 -4.77 5.20 -1.83
C VAL A 16 -4.50 6.07 -0.61
N LYS A 17 -5.38 7.01 -0.32
CA LYS A 17 -5.26 7.88 0.86
C LYS A 17 -5.23 7.05 2.15
N ASP A 18 -6.22 6.20 2.35
CA ASP A 18 -6.33 5.41 3.58
C ASP A 18 -5.18 4.42 3.72
N PHE A 19 -4.82 3.78 2.62
CA PHE A 19 -3.71 2.83 2.62
C PHE A 19 -2.38 3.53 2.86
N SER A 20 -2.15 4.69 2.23
CA SER A 20 -0.92 5.47 2.44
C SER A 20 -0.79 5.94 3.88
N GLU A 21 -1.89 6.39 4.48
CA GLU A 21 -1.89 6.79 5.88
C GLU A 21 -1.62 5.61 6.81
N PHE A 22 -2.17 4.44 6.50
CA PHE A 22 -1.88 3.21 7.24
C PHE A 22 -0.38 2.90 7.19
N ILE A 23 0.22 2.93 6.00
CA ILE A 23 1.66 2.67 5.83
C ILE A 23 2.49 3.70 6.58
N GLN A 24 2.14 4.98 6.46
CA GLN A 24 2.84 6.04 7.17
C GLN A 24 2.83 5.80 8.68
N ASN A 25 1.69 5.43 9.24
CA ASN A 25 1.58 5.15 10.66
C ASN A 25 2.46 3.95 11.07
N GLU A 26 2.53 2.92 10.24
CA GLU A 26 3.39 1.76 10.51
C GLU A 26 4.87 2.16 10.46
N LEU A 27 5.26 2.97 9.48
CA LEU A 27 6.64 3.44 9.36
C LEU A 27 7.06 4.32 10.55
N LEU A 28 6.17 5.19 11.01
CA LEU A 28 6.42 6.03 12.18
C LEU A 28 6.53 5.18 13.44
N LYS A 29 5.67 4.20 13.58
CA LYS A 29 5.67 3.28 14.72
C LYS A 29 6.98 2.49 14.80
N GLU A 30 7.49 2.04 13.66
CA GLU A 30 8.74 1.29 13.57
C GLU A 30 9.97 2.20 13.55
N LYS A 31 9.76 3.52 13.61
CA LYS A 31 10.82 4.53 13.61
C LYS A 31 11.73 4.43 12.38
N VAL A 32 11.15 4.11 11.23
CA VAL A 32 11.89 4.05 9.97
C VAL A 32 12.25 5.47 9.54
N PRO A 33 13.52 5.76 9.22
CA PRO A 33 13.91 7.09 8.73
C PRO A 33 13.18 7.44 7.44
N ARG A 34 12.73 8.68 7.30
CA ARG A 34 11.97 9.10 6.13
C ARG A 34 12.72 8.86 4.82
N ASP A 35 14.05 8.98 4.83
CA ASP A 35 14.87 8.72 3.65
C ASP A 35 14.77 7.27 3.15
N SER A 36 14.35 6.36 4.01
CA SER A 36 14.18 4.95 3.67
C SER A 36 12.75 4.57 3.31
N TRP A 37 11.79 5.49 3.43
CA TRP A 37 10.38 5.18 3.21
C TRP A 37 10.10 4.71 1.79
N HIS A 38 10.66 5.37 0.80
CA HIS A 38 10.45 5.01 -0.61
C HIS A 38 10.82 3.53 -0.85
N ASP A 39 12.03 3.14 -0.46
CA ASP A 39 12.53 1.79 -0.67
C ASP A 39 11.79 0.78 0.22
N ASP A 40 11.50 1.15 1.46
CA ASP A 40 10.79 0.28 2.39
C ASP A 40 9.40 -0.07 1.85
N ILE A 41 8.67 0.93 1.36
CA ILE A 41 7.33 0.71 0.79
C ILE A 41 7.40 -0.21 -0.42
N GLY A 42 8.34 0.04 -1.33
CA GLY A 42 8.52 -0.79 -2.53
C GLY A 42 8.87 -2.23 -2.20
N ASP A 43 9.78 -2.42 -1.25
CA ASP A 43 10.27 -3.75 -0.88
C ASP A 43 9.23 -4.56 -0.09
N ASN A 44 8.33 -3.89 0.62
CA ASN A 44 7.40 -4.54 1.54
C ASN A 44 5.93 -4.32 1.18
N ILE A 45 5.62 -3.98 -0.07
CA ILE A 45 4.27 -3.65 -0.48
C ILE A 45 3.28 -4.78 -0.22
N TYR A 46 3.66 -6.04 -0.44
CA TYR A 46 2.81 -7.19 -0.15
C TYR A 46 2.50 -7.31 1.34
N TYR A 47 3.50 -7.08 2.17
CA TYR A 47 3.35 -7.12 3.62
C TYR A 47 2.33 -6.06 4.09
N TYR A 48 2.44 -4.84 3.56
CA TYR A 48 1.52 -3.77 3.92
C TYR A 48 0.10 -4.05 3.43
N LEU A 49 -0.04 -4.60 2.22
CA LEU A 49 -1.34 -5.00 1.69
C LEU A 49 -2.00 -6.05 2.58
N GLU A 50 -1.26 -7.11 2.92
CA GLU A 50 -1.77 -8.18 3.77
C GLU A 50 -2.25 -7.63 5.11
N ARG A 51 -1.43 -6.82 5.77
CA ARG A 51 -1.78 -6.25 7.07
C ARG A 51 -2.97 -5.31 6.97
N TYR A 52 -3.03 -4.52 5.92
CA TYR A 52 -4.15 -3.59 5.72
C TYR A 52 -5.46 -4.35 5.56
N PHE A 53 -5.47 -5.41 4.76
CA PHE A 53 -6.68 -6.20 4.56
C PHE A 53 -7.07 -6.99 5.80
N ILE A 54 -6.12 -7.51 6.56
CA ILE A 54 -6.42 -8.15 7.84
C ILE A 54 -7.10 -7.15 8.78
N LYS A 55 -6.60 -5.93 8.85
CA LYS A 55 -7.20 -4.88 9.67
C LYS A 55 -8.62 -4.54 9.23
N GLN A 56 -8.91 -4.63 7.93
CA GLN A 56 -10.24 -4.38 7.39
C GLN A 56 -11.14 -5.60 7.43
N ASP A 57 -10.67 -6.71 7.98
CA ASP A 57 -11.37 -8.00 8.02
C ASP A 57 -11.77 -8.48 6.63
N ILE A 58 -10.86 -8.33 5.68
CA ILE A 58 -11.05 -8.70 4.28
C ILE A 58 -10.06 -9.79 3.91
N LYS A 59 -10.53 -10.82 3.23
CA LYS A 59 -9.66 -11.88 2.74
C LYS A 59 -8.78 -11.34 1.61
N TYR A 60 -7.47 -11.49 1.76
CA TYR A 60 -6.48 -11.01 0.81
C TYR A 60 -5.99 -12.14 -0.09
N ASP A 61 -5.97 -11.86 -1.40
CA ASP A 61 -5.39 -12.77 -2.40
C ASP A 61 -4.06 -12.16 -2.87
N GLU A 62 -2.98 -12.92 -2.75
CA GLU A 62 -1.63 -12.47 -3.07
C GLU A 62 -1.33 -12.36 -4.56
N HIS A 63 -2.26 -12.72 -5.44
CA HIS A 63 -2.05 -12.74 -6.88
C HIS A 63 -2.32 -11.40 -7.56
N ILE A 64 -1.69 -10.34 -7.06
CA ILE A 64 -1.75 -9.02 -7.68
C ILE A 64 -0.60 -8.93 -8.70
N ASN A 65 -0.90 -8.50 -9.94
CA ASN A 65 0.14 -8.43 -10.97
C ASN A 65 1.09 -7.26 -10.74
N ASP A 66 2.27 -7.33 -11.35
CA ASP A 66 3.35 -6.35 -11.16
C ASP A 66 2.94 -4.95 -11.63
N GLU A 67 2.16 -4.83 -12.70
CA GLU A 67 1.71 -3.53 -13.20
C GLU A 67 0.85 -2.81 -12.16
N LEU A 68 -0.03 -3.55 -11.51
CA LEU A 68 -0.90 -3.01 -10.47
C LEU A 68 -0.08 -2.62 -9.24
N LEU A 69 0.92 -3.43 -8.88
CA LEU A 69 1.81 -3.10 -7.77
C LEU A 69 2.63 -1.85 -8.05
N ASP A 70 3.12 -1.69 -9.27
CA ASP A 70 3.87 -0.50 -9.66
C ASP A 70 2.98 0.74 -9.58
N LEU A 71 1.75 0.64 -10.09
CA LEU A 71 0.79 1.74 -10.00
C LEU A 71 0.50 2.10 -8.54
N LEU A 72 0.32 1.09 -7.71
CA LEU A 72 0.03 1.27 -6.29
C LEU A 72 1.20 1.96 -5.58
N CYS A 73 2.41 1.48 -5.79
CA CYS A 73 3.61 2.08 -5.20
C CYS A 73 3.78 3.54 -5.65
N ASP A 74 3.65 3.80 -6.95
CA ASP A 74 3.75 5.16 -7.48
C ASP A 74 2.73 6.08 -6.85
N SER A 75 1.50 5.61 -6.69
CA SER A 75 0.41 6.39 -6.09
C SER A 75 0.68 6.70 -4.62
N ILE A 76 1.21 5.73 -3.89
CA ILE A 76 1.57 5.92 -2.47
C ILE A 76 2.73 6.90 -2.34
N TRP A 77 3.78 6.72 -3.14
CA TRP A 77 4.94 7.60 -3.13
C TRP A 77 4.53 9.04 -3.45
N GLU A 78 3.65 9.23 -4.43
CA GLU A 78 3.14 10.55 -4.78
C GLU A 78 2.35 11.16 -3.63
N TYR A 79 1.45 10.38 -3.04
CA TYR A 79 0.63 10.86 -1.93
C TYR A 79 1.48 11.28 -0.73
N LEU A 80 2.53 10.52 -0.43
CA LEU A 80 3.42 10.78 0.72
C LEU A 80 4.57 11.73 0.38
N ASN A 81 4.62 12.25 -0.85
CA ASN A 81 5.70 13.16 -1.31
C ASN A 81 7.08 12.51 -1.23
N LEU A 82 7.18 11.26 -1.68
CA LEU A 82 8.44 10.51 -1.67
C LEU A 82 9.13 10.44 -3.03
N LEU A 83 8.52 11.03 -4.05
CA LEU A 83 9.09 11.10 -5.38
C LEU A 83 9.93 12.36 -5.56
#